data_a4812d6b1884967eb7a728548734841e
#
_entry.id   a4812d6b1884967eb7a728548734841e
#
_cell.length_a   1.000
_cell.length_b   1.000
_cell.length_c   1.000
_cell.angle_alpha   90.00
_cell.angle_beta   90.00
_cell.angle_gamma   90.00
#
_symmetry.space_group_name_H-M   'P 1'
#
loop_
_entity.id
_entity.type
_entity.pdbx_description
1 polymer ?
#
loop_
_entity_poly.entity_id
_entity_poly.type
_entity_poly.pdbx_seq_one_letter_code
_entity_poly.pdbx_strand_id
1 'polypeptide(L)'
;MAFIEKGQEIDIEAIKAETRLSAETLQHKENRDQELADILSGKDDRILLVIGPCSSDNEEAVLEYARRLADLQKKVADKIFMVMRVYTAKPRTNGDGYKGLVHQPDRKSTRLNSSHR
;
A
#
# COMPACT_ATOMS: atom_id res chain seq x y z
N MET A 1 24.09 7.84 8.63
CA MET A 1 22.77 7.24 8.71
C MET A 1 22.64 6.51 10.01
N ALA A 2 21.65 6.89 10.79
CA ALA A 2 21.49 6.38 12.16
C ALA A 2 21.42 4.86 12.25
N PHE A 3 20.73 4.22 11.33
CA PHE A 3 20.58 2.76 11.37
C PHE A 3 21.86 2.02 11.05
N ILE A 4 22.84 2.65 10.44
CA ILE A 4 24.13 2.06 10.17
C ILE A 4 24.96 1.96 11.45
N GLU A 5 24.74 2.87 12.37
CA GLU A 5 25.47 2.90 13.65
C GLU A 5 25.30 1.64 14.46
N LYS A 6 24.28 0.88 14.20
CA LYS A 6 23.99 -0.35 14.92
C LYS A 6 24.67 -1.57 14.31
N GLY A 7 25.54 -1.37 13.35
CA GLY A 7 26.26 -2.45 12.72
C GLY A 7 25.43 -3.25 11.73
N GLN A 8 24.28 -2.75 11.36
CA GLN A 8 23.45 -3.40 10.38
C GLN A 8 23.45 -2.59 9.09
N GLU A 9 23.78 -3.26 8.02
CA GLU A 9 23.69 -2.67 6.70
C GLU A 9 22.41 -3.13 6.03
N ILE A 10 21.72 -2.18 5.40
CA ILE A 10 20.59 -2.50 4.57
C ILE A 10 21.10 -2.68 3.15
N ASP A 11 20.99 -3.91 2.65
CA ASP A 11 21.38 -4.22 1.29
C ASP A 11 20.17 -3.93 0.38
N ILE A 12 20.18 -2.75 -0.22
CA ILE A 12 19.10 -2.29 -1.07
C ILE A 12 18.95 -3.18 -2.31
N GLU A 13 20.05 -3.65 -2.87
CA GLU A 13 20.00 -4.50 -4.05
C GLU A 13 19.39 -5.87 -3.74
N ALA A 14 19.69 -6.42 -2.57
CA ALA A 14 19.09 -7.67 -2.14
C ALA A 14 17.58 -7.51 -1.93
N ILE A 15 17.17 -6.41 -1.30
CA ILE A 15 15.75 -6.13 -1.10
C ILE A 15 15.02 -5.96 -2.44
N LYS A 16 15.63 -5.25 -3.38
CA LYS A 16 15.06 -5.09 -4.71
C LYS A 16 14.92 -6.42 -5.43
N ALA A 17 15.89 -7.31 -5.27
CA ALA A 17 15.83 -8.63 -5.89
C ALA A 17 14.71 -9.48 -5.30
N GLU A 18 14.54 -9.44 -3.97
CA GLU A 18 13.47 -10.16 -3.29
C GLU A 18 12.09 -9.66 -3.67
N THR A 19 11.95 -8.36 -3.85
CA THR A 19 10.65 -7.72 -4.10
C THR A 19 10.40 -7.47 -5.57
N ARG A 20 11.24 -7.96 -6.45
CA ARG A 20 11.08 -7.79 -7.89
C ARG A 20 9.77 -8.41 -8.37
N LEU A 21 9.04 -7.67 -9.15
CA LEU A 21 7.82 -8.16 -9.76
C LEU A 21 8.16 -9.17 -10.86
N SER A 22 7.32 -10.18 -11.03
CA SER A 22 7.42 -11.09 -12.16
C SER A 22 7.15 -10.31 -13.44
N ALA A 23 7.61 -10.85 -14.58
CA ALA A 23 7.38 -10.19 -15.87
C ALA A 23 5.88 -10.00 -16.14
N GLU A 24 5.08 -11.00 -15.78
CA GLU A 24 3.63 -10.95 -15.95
C GLU A 24 3.00 -9.86 -15.06
N THR A 25 3.40 -9.78 -13.80
CA THR A 25 2.89 -8.76 -12.87
C THR A 25 3.31 -7.37 -13.32
N LEU A 26 4.56 -7.23 -13.79
CA LEU A 26 5.05 -5.95 -14.29
C LEU A 26 4.25 -5.50 -15.51
N GLN A 27 3.95 -6.41 -16.43
CA GLN A 27 3.14 -6.08 -17.60
C GLN A 27 1.73 -5.65 -17.18
N HIS A 28 1.16 -6.33 -16.21
CA HIS A 28 -0.15 -5.97 -15.68
C HIS A 28 -0.11 -4.56 -15.07
N LYS A 29 0.93 -4.27 -14.32
CA LYS A 29 1.11 -2.94 -13.72
C LYS A 29 1.22 -1.86 -14.81
N GLU A 30 2.00 -2.11 -15.83
CA GLU A 30 2.15 -1.14 -16.94
C GLU A 30 0.83 -0.89 -17.65
N ASN A 31 0.04 -1.93 -17.87
CA ASN A 31 -1.29 -1.81 -18.47
C ASN A 31 -2.20 -0.96 -17.58
N ARG A 32 -2.16 -1.18 -16.27
CA ARG A 32 -2.96 -0.41 -15.31
C ARG A 32 -2.51 1.05 -15.27
N ASP A 33 -1.21 1.30 -15.32
CA ASP A 33 -0.68 2.66 -15.34
C ASP A 33 -1.15 3.40 -16.59
N GLN A 34 -1.22 2.73 -17.73
CA GLN A 34 -1.72 3.35 -18.96
C GLN A 34 -3.22 3.66 -18.87
N GLU A 35 -4.01 2.74 -18.32
CA GLU A 35 -5.43 2.98 -18.11
C GLU A 35 -5.65 4.19 -17.18
N LEU A 36 -4.87 4.30 -16.11
CA LEU A 36 -4.94 5.43 -15.21
C LEU A 36 -4.61 6.73 -15.92
N ALA A 37 -3.56 6.74 -16.73
CA ALA A 37 -3.18 7.91 -17.51
C ALA A 37 -4.30 8.34 -18.46
N ASP A 38 -4.97 7.38 -19.09
CA ASP A 38 -6.09 7.65 -19.99
C ASP A 38 -7.28 8.25 -19.26
N ILE A 39 -7.56 7.80 -18.04
CA ILE A 39 -8.62 8.37 -17.22
C ILE A 39 -8.29 9.80 -16.83
N LEU A 40 -7.06 10.02 -16.35
CA LEU A 40 -6.63 11.35 -15.91
C LEU A 40 -6.57 12.37 -17.05
N SER A 41 -6.31 11.92 -18.26
CA SER A 41 -6.24 12.81 -19.44
C SER A 41 -7.60 12.99 -20.13
N GLY A 42 -8.62 12.29 -19.67
CA GLY A 42 -9.94 12.39 -20.25
C GLY A 42 -10.22 11.51 -21.45
N LYS A 43 -9.28 10.65 -21.82
CA LYS A 43 -9.48 9.69 -22.93
C LYS A 43 -10.41 8.56 -22.57
N ASP A 44 -10.48 8.23 -21.28
CA ASP A 44 -11.32 7.19 -20.73
C ASP A 44 -12.25 7.87 -19.74
N ASP A 45 -13.54 7.64 -19.88
CA ASP A 45 -14.57 8.33 -19.06
C ASP A 45 -14.96 7.58 -17.79
N ARG A 46 -14.25 6.50 -17.46
CA ARG A 46 -14.50 5.79 -16.20
C ARG A 46 -14.20 6.66 -15.00
N ILE A 47 -14.87 6.35 -13.91
CA ILE A 47 -14.64 7.03 -12.64
C ILE A 47 -13.41 6.42 -11.96
N LEU A 48 -12.49 7.27 -11.53
CA LEU A 48 -11.36 6.84 -10.72
C LEU A 48 -11.78 6.82 -9.25
N LEU A 49 -11.66 5.68 -8.62
CA LEU A 49 -11.96 5.52 -7.20
C LEU A 49 -10.69 5.11 -6.45
N VAL A 50 -10.24 5.96 -5.56
CA VAL A 50 -9.11 5.65 -4.66
C VAL A 50 -9.69 5.24 -3.32
N ILE A 51 -9.44 4.01 -2.93
CA ILE A 51 -10.07 3.43 -1.75
C ILE A 51 -9.11 2.50 -1.03
N GLY A 52 -9.20 2.44 0.28
CA GLY A 52 -8.35 1.55 1.06
C GLY A 52 -8.76 1.52 2.51
N PRO A 53 -8.17 0.62 3.29
CA PRO A 53 -8.45 0.53 4.72
C PRO A 53 -7.99 1.79 5.45
N CYS A 54 -8.50 1.98 6.65
CA CYS A 54 -8.14 3.14 7.46
C CYS A 54 -6.65 3.18 7.78
N SER A 55 -6.05 2.02 8.00
CA SER A 55 -4.61 1.92 8.22
C SER A 55 -4.12 0.54 7.78
N SER A 56 -2.84 0.48 7.45
CA SER A 56 -2.18 -0.75 7.03
C SER A 56 -1.39 -1.29 8.22
N ASP A 57 -2.10 -1.72 9.26
CA ASP A 57 -1.52 -2.17 10.50
C ASP A 57 -1.37 -3.69 10.58
N ASN A 58 -1.90 -4.39 9.61
CA ASN A 58 -1.85 -5.84 9.55
C ASN A 58 -1.75 -6.28 8.10
N GLU A 59 -0.65 -6.94 7.77
CA GLU A 59 -0.37 -7.35 6.40
C GLU A 59 -1.44 -8.28 5.84
N GLU A 60 -1.88 -9.25 6.63
CA GLU A 60 -2.91 -10.18 6.17
C GLU A 60 -4.23 -9.47 5.87
N ALA A 61 -4.60 -8.53 6.70
CA ALA A 61 -5.82 -7.75 6.49
C ALA A 61 -5.72 -6.89 5.24
N VAL A 62 -4.55 -6.31 4.97
CA VAL A 62 -4.32 -5.53 3.77
C VAL A 62 -4.44 -6.40 2.52
N LEU A 63 -3.85 -7.58 2.55
CA LEU A 63 -3.91 -8.52 1.42
C LEU A 63 -5.34 -9.03 1.20
N GLU A 64 -6.08 -9.29 2.26
CA GLU A 64 -7.48 -9.70 2.14
C GLU A 64 -8.34 -8.59 1.54
N TYR A 65 -8.11 -7.36 1.99
CA TYR A 65 -8.78 -6.20 1.41
C TYR A 65 -8.48 -6.09 -0.08
N ALA A 66 -7.21 -6.26 -0.46
CA ALA A 66 -6.80 -6.19 -1.86
C ALA A 66 -7.48 -7.27 -2.71
N ARG A 67 -7.59 -8.49 -2.18
CA ARG A 67 -8.27 -9.58 -2.89
C ARG A 67 -9.75 -9.26 -3.14
N ARG A 68 -10.43 -8.77 -2.12
CA ARG A 68 -11.84 -8.39 -2.24
C ARG A 68 -12.03 -7.23 -3.20
N LEU A 69 -11.12 -6.28 -3.15
CA LEU A 69 -11.16 -5.13 -4.06
C LEU A 69 -10.94 -5.57 -5.51
N ALA A 70 -10.00 -6.49 -5.72
CA ALA A 70 -9.74 -7.03 -7.06
C ALA A 70 -10.96 -7.75 -7.63
N ASP A 71 -11.66 -8.52 -6.80
CA ASP A 71 -12.88 -9.19 -7.23
C ASP A 71 -13.98 -8.19 -7.58
N LEU A 72 -14.13 -7.16 -6.77
CA LEU A 72 -15.10 -6.11 -7.06
C LEU A 72 -14.74 -5.34 -8.31
N GLN A 73 -13.45 -5.08 -8.54
CA GLN A 73 -12.99 -4.39 -9.74
C GLN A 73 -13.40 -5.12 -11.01
N LYS A 74 -13.36 -6.43 -11.00
CA LYS A 74 -13.79 -7.23 -12.15
C LYS A 74 -15.26 -7.01 -12.49
N LYS A 75 -16.08 -6.75 -11.47
CA LYS A 75 -17.52 -6.56 -11.65
C LYS A 75 -17.88 -5.16 -12.14
N VAL A 76 -17.05 -4.18 -11.87
CA VAL A 76 -17.35 -2.77 -12.18
C VAL A 76 -16.34 -2.15 -13.16
N ALA A 77 -15.51 -2.97 -13.78
CA ALA A 77 -14.40 -2.52 -14.62
C ALA A 77 -14.83 -1.62 -15.77
N ASP A 78 -16.06 -1.78 -16.24
CA ASP A 78 -16.59 -1.00 -17.36
C ASP A 78 -16.88 0.44 -16.98
N LYS A 79 -17.06 0.73 -15.70
CA LYS A 79 -17.45 2.07 -15.23
C LYS A 79 -16.51 2.68 -14.20
N ILE A 80 -15.83 1.85 -13.42
CA ILE A 80 -15.02 2.30 -12.30
C ILE A 80 -13.64 1.67 -12.37
N PHE A 81 -12.63 2.50 -12.28
CA PHE A 81 -11.24 2.07 -12.17
C PHE A 81 -10.81 2.28 -10.71
N MET A 82 -10.52 1.21 -10.00
CA MET A 82 -10.19 1.27 -8.59
C MET A 82 -8.68 1.27 -8.37
N VAL A 83 -8.22 2.14 -7.48
CA VAL A 83 -6.84 2.17 -7.02
C VAL A 83 -6.86 1.99 -5.51
N MET A 84 -6.15 0.99 -5.01
CA MET A 84 -6.07 0.75 -3.59
C MET A 84 -5.06 1.69 -2.95
N ARG A 85 -5.49 2.35 -1.90
CA ARG A 85 -4.63 3.19 -1.09
C ARG A 85 -4.11 2.37 0.09
N VAL A 86 -2.80 2.46 0.33
CA VAL A 86 -2.17 1.78 1.46
C VAL A 86 -1.35 2.81 2.23
N TYR A 87 -1.74 3.09 3.45
CA TYR A 87 -1.00 4.00 4.31
C TYR A 87 0.11 3.26 5.02
N THR A 88 1.34 3.55 4.68
CA THR A 88 2.51 2.97 5.34
C THR A 88 3.10 3.93 6.38
N ALA A 89 2.77 5.22 6.28
CA ALA A 89 3.18 6.23 7.25
C ALA A 89 2.04 7.23 7.41
N LYS A 90 1.46 7.30 8.60
CA LYS A 90 0.32 8.18 8.87
C LYS A 90 0.77 9.40 9.67
N PRO A 91 0.55 10.60 9.16
CA PRO A 91 0.78 11.79 9.96
C PRO A 91 -0.25 11.87 11.09
N ARG A 92 0.22 12.22 12.29
CA ARG A 92 -0.64 12.41 13.45
C ARG A 92 -0.35 13.78 14.05
N THR A 93 -1.36 14.60 14.14
CA THR A 93 -1.19 15.97 14.63
C THR A 93 -0.65 16.02 16.04
N ASN A 94 -1.12 15.15 16.94
CA ASN A 94 -0.72 15.10 18.32
C ASN A 94 0.17 13.91 18.67
N GLY A 95 0.56 13.11 17.67
CA GLY A 95 1.40 11.95 17.90
C GLY A 95 0.68 10.72 18.42
N ASP A 96 -0.60 10.79 18.67
CA ASP A 96 -1.38 9.67 19.18
C ASP A 96 -1.83 8.72 18.06
N GLY A 97 -2.05 7.47 18.44
CA GLY A 97 -2.57 6.46 17.53
C GLY A 97 -1.51 5.78 16.69
N TYR A 98 -1.96 4.83 15.87
CA TYR A 98 -1.10 4.06 15.01
C TYR A 98 -0.49 4.94 13.91
N LYS A 99 0.83 4.83 13.73
CA LYS A 99 1.57 5.68 12.80
C LYS A 99 1.86 5.04 11.44
N GLY A 100 1.47 3.79 11.23
CA GLY A 100 1.67 3.10 9.98
C GLY A 100 2.83 2.12 9.99
N LEU A 101 2.92 1.29 8.95
CA LEU A 101 3.91 0.22 8.88
C LEU A 101 5.36 0.70 8.90
N VAL A 102 5.62 1.89 8.40
CA VAL A 102 6.99 2.43 8.38
C VAL A 102 7.49 2.70 9.79
N HIS A 103 6.62 3.22 10.67
CA HIS A 103 6.99 3.57 12.03
C HIS A 103 6.65 2.46 13.03
N GLN A 104 5.62 1.71 12.76
CA GLN A 104 5.12 0.67 13.65
C GLN A 104 4.75 -0.57 12.83
N PRO A 105 5.76 -1.34 12.40
CA PRO A 105 5.51 -2.49 11.53
C PRO A 105 4.71 -3.61 12.19
N ASP A 106 4.73 -3.69 13.51
CA ASP A 106 3.92 -4.64 14.25
C ASP A 106 3.10 -3.90 15.29
N ARG A 107 1.82 -3.78 15.02
CA ARG A 107 0.92 -3.10 15.93
C ARG A 107 0.87 -3.74 17.32
N LYS A 108 1.01 -5.05 17.38
CA LYS A 108 1.02 -5.76 18.65
C LYS A 108 2.22 -5.40 19.49
N SER A 109 3.38 -5.23 18.89
CA SER A 109 4.58 -4.89 19.63
C SER A 109 4.51 -3.51 20.25
N THR A 110 3.68 -2.63 19.73
CA THR A 110 3.52 -1.27 20.27
C THR A 110 2.44 -1.16 21.33
N ARG A 111 1.67 -2.22 21.55
CA ARG A 111 0.60 -2.20 22.54
C ARG A 111 1.06 -1.94 23.95
N LEU A 112 2.22 -2.46 24.29
CA LEU A 112 2.77 -2.25 25.62
C LEU A 112 2.97 -0.76 25.90
N ASN A 113 3.26 -0.01 24.86
CA ASN A 113 3.51 1.42 24.98
C ASN A 113 2.28 2.27 24.76
N SER A 114 1.20 1.68 24.29
CA SER A 114 0.02 2.42 23.89
C SER A 114 -1.27 1.83 24.42
N SER A 115 -1.20 1.01 25.45
CA SER A 115 -2.37 0.42 26.07
C SER A 115 -3.30 1.48 26.68
N HIS A 116 -2.79 2.66 26.87
CA HIS A 116 -3.50 3.81 27.39
C HIS A 116 -4.38 4.52 26.39
N ARG A 117 -4.36 4.08 25.15
CA ARG A 117 -5.17 4.71 24.12
C ARG A 117 -6.63 4.67 24.43
#